data_7560c7930ca2f83fc1c94f9b906220bc
#
_entry.id   7560c7930ca2f83fc1c94f9b906220bc
#
_cell.length_a   1.000
_cell.length_b   1.000
_cell.length_c   1.000
_cell.angle_alpha   90.00
_cell.angle_beta   90.00
_cell.angle_gamma   90.00
#
_symmetry.space_group_name_H-M   'P 1'
#
loop_
_entity.id
_entity.type
_entity.pdbx_description
1 polymer ?
#
loop_
_entity_poly.entity_id
_entity_poly.type
_entity_poly.pdbx_seq_one_letter_code
_entity_poly.pdbx_strand_id
1 'polypeptide(L)'
;MVLVIDAQVAGISGDMLLSSLIDIGANKTKVIDGVHSVENYLKDSKIQKLDFNKVVKHGIEATHLVLDTREEHHERKGVEIQQCILSVSDKIGLSEPAKVFAKESIRSLLYAESRIHGEPLESVHFHEASSIDTVIDIIGSAIALDDLDSFSDEIISTPVAVGGGKLNFSHGTVSNPASAILEIFRDSNIIIQGGQVQEELTTPTGASLLVNLFDRCSEFYPQMRIRSIGYGAGSREFDGFSNVLKIVKGESTSEFQLDTVQVLETNLDDVSGEMIGYMIDKLISNGAKDVTVTSGITKKGRPTNLVSIICDPSDMNNLIGILISESGTLGVRIKSSSRFIVPRIIVTIPIEIQGRNFNVRCKIVKHNDVVKHFKVESDDVKSIADSLTMSFRDALDLITRQTKRKIGII
;
A
#
# COMPACT_ATOMS: atom_id res chain seq x y z
N MET A 1 -14.69 -2.09 -4.25
CA MET A 1 -14.33 -1.87 -5.67
C MET A 1 -12.85 -2.15 -5.84
N VAL A 2 -12.31 -2.08 -7.06
CA VAL A 2 -10.87 -2.13 -7.34
C VAL A 2 -10.51 -0.86 -8.12
N LEU A 3 -9.42 -0.21 -7.73
CA LEU A 3 -8.84 0.93 -8.44
C LEU A 3 -7.44 0.53 -8.93
N VAL A 4 -7.22 0.53 -10.24
CA VAL A 4 -5.90 0.25 -10.83
C VAL A 4 -5.24 1.55 -11.23
N ILE A 5 -4.01 1.78 -10.76
CA ILE A 5 -3.15 2.90 -11.15
C ILE A 5 -2.12 2.35 -12.14
N ASP A 6 -2.27 2.69 -13.41
CA ASP A 6 -1.42 2.18 -14.50
C ASP A 6 -0.34 3.19 -14.86
N ALA A 7 0.81 3.02 -14.23
CA ALA A 7 2.01 3.85 -14.37
C ALA A 7 3.10 3.19 -15.23
N GLN A 8 2.77 2.16 -16.04
CA GLN A 8 3.76 1.36 -16.77
C GLN A 8 4.49 2.11 -17.87
N VAL A 9 3.85 3.10 -18.48
CA VAL A 9 4.39 3.79 -19.66
C VAL A 9 4.88 5.19 -19.33
N ALA A 10 4.02 6.00 -18.73
CA ALA A 10 4.28 7.43 -18.46
C ALA A 10 4.78 7.70 -17.05
N GLY A 11 4.92 6.67 -16.20
CA GLY A 11 5.23 6.89 -14.80
C GLY A 11 4.08 7.57 -14.06
N ILE A 12 4.42 8.34 -13.02
CA ILE A 12 3.44 9.04 -12.20
C ILE A 12 4.02 10.36 -11.64
N SER A 13 3.24 11.42 -11.72
CA SER A 13 3.47 12.68 -11.02
C SER A 13 2.20 13.10 -10.26
N GLY A 14 2.33 14.07 -9.36
CA GLY A 14 1.19 14.48 -8.55
C GLY A 14 0.08 15.09 -9.39
N ASP A 15 0.42 15.97 -10.34
CA ASP A 15 -0.53 16.58 -11.27
C ASP A 15 -1.24 15.54 -12.15
N MET A 16 -0.52 14.50 -12.60
CA MET A 16 -1.11 13.41 -13.38
C MET A 16 -2.10 12.58 -12.55
N LEU A 17 -1.76 12.26 -11.31
CA LEU A 17 -2.68 11.54 -10.40
C LEU A 17 -3.91 12.38 -10.13
N LEU A 18 -3.75 13.63 -9.72
CA LEU A 18 -4.85 14.52 -9.42
C LEU A 18 -5.76 14.72 -10.64
N SER A 19 -5.17 14.94 -11.81
CA SER A 19 -5.91 15.09 -13.07
C SER A 19 -6.69 13.83 -13.44
N SER A 20 -6.09 12.64 -13.24
CA SER A 20 -6.77 11.37 -13.52
C SER A 20 -7.93 11.09 -12.56
N LEU A 21 -7.82 11.53 -11.30
CA LEU A 21 -8.89 11.46 -10.30
C LEU A 21 -10.06 12.41 -10.65
N ILE A 22 -9.78 13.58 -11.18
CA ILE A 22 -10.81 14.48 -11.72
C ILE A 22 -11.47 13.86 -12.95
N ASP A 23 -10.68 13.27 -13.83
CA ASP A 23 -11.17 12.67 -15.07
C ASP A 23 -12.10 11.48 -14.83
N ILE A 24 -11.83 10.67 -13.80
CA ILE A 24 -12.65 9.52 -13.42
C ILE A 24 -13.95 9.90 -12.72
N GLY A 25 -14.09 11.16 -12.26
CA GLY A 25 -15.34 11.69 -11.74
C GLY A 25 -15.29 12.37 -10.38
N ALA A 26 -14.09 12.64 -9.80
CA ALA A 26 -14.00 13.45 -8.58
C ALA A 26 -14.55 14.87 -8.83
N ASN A 27 -15.16 15.44 -7.79
CA ASN A 27 -15.79 16.75 -7.87
C ASN A 27 -14.73 17.86 -7.99
N LYS A 28 -14.56 18.37 -9.22
CA LYS A 28 -13.60 19.42 -9.57
C LYS A 28 -13.74 20.66 -8.67
N THR A 29 -14.96 21.12 -8.40
CA THR A 29 -15.21 22.32 -7.59
C THR A 29 -14.75 22.10 -6.15
N LYS A 30 -15.09 20.94 -5.56
CA LYS A 30 -14.67 20.58 -4.20
C LYS A 30 -13.15 20.55 -4.08
N VAL A 31 -12.45 20.02 -5.10
CA VAL A 31 -10.97 19.99 -5.13
C VAL A 31 -10.42 21.41 -5.22
N ILE A 32 -10.90 22.24 -6.14
CA ILE A 32 -10.42 23.61 -6.32
C ILE A 32 -10.63 24.44 -5.04
N ASP A 33 -11.83 24.39 -4.45
CA ASP A 33 -12.16 25.16 -3.24
C ASP A 33 -11.31 24.70 -2.04
N GLY A 34 -11.12 23.38 -1.91
CA GLY A 34 -10.29 22.82 -0.85
C GLY A 34 -8.82 23.19 -1.00
N VAL A 35 -8.27 23.13 -2.21
CA VAL A 35 -6.88 23.49 -2.51
C VAL A 35 -6.62 24.99 -2.26
N HIS A 36 -7.55 25.88 -2.58
CA HIS A 36 -7.40 27.31 -2.27
C HIS A 36 -7.26 27.59 -0.75
N SER A 37 -7.71 26.67 0.11
CA SER A 37 -7.49 26.79 1.55
C SER A 37 -6.02 26.74 1.96
N VAL A 38 -5.13 26.24 1.10
CA VAL A 38 -3.67 26.17 1.32
C VAL A 38 -3.06 27.57 1.48
N GLU A 39 -3.57 28.57 0.75
CA GLU A 39 -3.09 29.97 0.81
C GLU A 39 -3.18 30.57 2.21
N ASN A 40 -4.08 30.08 3.07
CA ASN A 40 -4.21 30.57 4.43
C ASN A 40 -3.09 30.09 5.37
N TYR A 41 -2.35 29.05 4.96
CA TYR A 41 -1.35 28.40 5.80
C TYR A 41 0.07 28.51 5.23
N LEU A 42 0.21 28.74 3.92
CA LEU A 42 1.48 29.05 3.27
C LEU A 42 1.58 30.56 3.00
N LYS A 43 2.19 31.29 3.92
CA LYS A 43 2.46 32.70 3.74
C LYS A 43 3.32 32.91 2.51
N ASP A 44 3.06 33.99 1.78
CA ASP A 44 3.82 34.40 0.61
C ASP A 44 3.73 33.45 -0.62
N SER A 45 2.71 32.57 -0.62
CA SER A 45 2.34 31.76 -1.77
C SER A 45 0.90 32.07 -2.20
N LYS A 46 0.69 32.21 -3.50
CA LYS A 46 -0.65 32.48 -4.08
C LYS A 46 -0.89 31.62 -5.30
N ILE A 47 -2.10 31.10 -5.40
CA ILE A 47 -2.61 30.38 -6.57
C ILE A 47 -3.26 31.42 -7.49
N GLN A 48 -2.59 31.75 -8.60
CA GLN A 48 -3.11 32.72 -9.58
C GLN A 48 -4.14 32.06 -10.50
N LYS A 49 -3.92 30.77 -10.81
CA LYS A 49 -4.83 29.98 -11.63
C LYS A 49 -4.79 28.52 -11.20
N LEU A 50 -5.94 27.93 -11.01
CA LEU A 50 -6.13 26.49 -10.76
C LEU A 50 -7.37 26.05 -11.53
N ASP A 51 -7.17 25.20 -12.52
CA ASP A 51 -8.24 24.66 -13.33
C ASP A 51 -7.83 23.30 -13.94
N PHE A 52 -8.80 22.57 -14.48
CA PHE A 52 -8.60 21.31 -15.16
C PHE A 52 -9.22 21.38 -16.55
N ASN A 53 -8.38 21.17 -17.58
CA ASN A 53 -8.78 21.26 -18.96
C ASN A 53 -8.60 19.94 -19.68
N LYS A 54 -9.42 19.68 -20.71
CA LYS A 54 -9.21 18.57 -21.62
C LYS A 54 -8.10 18.91 -22.60
N VAL A 55 -7.18 17.97 -22.77
CA VAL A 55 -6.08 18.02 -23.74
C VAL A 55 -5.99 16.71 -24.51
N VAL A 56 -5.34 16.73 -25.66
CA VAL A 56 -5.08 15.50 -26.42
C VAL A 56 -3.58 15.26 -26.47
N LYS A 57 -3.12 14.14 -25.93
CA LYS A 57 -1.72 13.69 -25.94
C LYS A 57 -1.60 12.44 -26.80
N HIS A 58 -0.91 12.53 -27.95
CA HIS A 58 -0.76 11.42 -28.90
C HIS A 58 -2.08 10.67 -29.22
N GLY A 59 -3.17 11.44 -29.40
CA GLY A 59 -4.48 10.88 -29.74
C GLY A 59 -5.32 10.38 -28.56
N ILE A 60 -4.83 10.50 -27.33
CA ILE A 60 -5.58 10.20 -26.10
C ILE A 60 -6.08 11.51 -25.50
N GLU A 61 -7.40 11.67 -25.37
CA GLU A 61 -7.99 12.76 -24.59
C GLU A 61 -7.79 12.49 -23.12
N ALA A 62 -7.27 13.47 -22.39
CA ALA A 62 -6.98 13.38 -20.96
C ALA A 62 -7.28 14.72 -20.29
N THR A 63 -7.45 14.68 -18.97
CA THR A 63 -7.55 15.88 -18.15
C THR A 63 -6.15 16.34 -17.75
N HIS A 64 -5.90 17.63 -17.80
CA HIS A 64 -4.63 18.28 -17.45
C HIS A 64 -4.87 19.36 -16.42
N LEU A 65 -4.05 19.37 -15.37
CA LEU A 65 -4.03 20.43 -14.36
C LEU A 65 -3.39 21.69 -14.96
N VAL A 66 -4.13 22.81 -14.93
CA VAL A 66 -3.62 24.12 -15.27
C VAL A 66 -3.36 24.89 -13.99
N LEU A 67 -2.11 24.98 -13.61
CA LEU A 67 -1.67 25.61 -12.39
C LEU A 67 -0.73 26.77 -12.70
N ASP A 68 -1.01 27.95 -12.10
CA ASP A 68 -0.14 29.11 -12.10
C ASP A 68 -0.05 29.61 -10.66
N THR A 69 1.15 29.61 -10.13
CA THR A 69 1.44 29.95 -8.73
C THR A 69 2.46 31.05 -8.65
N ARG A 70 2.38 31.87 -7.62
CA ARG A 70 3.38 32.87 -7.28
C ARG A 70 3.90 32.59 -5.88
N GLU A 71 5.20 32.40 -5.78
CA GLU A 71 5.91 32.24 -4.51
C GLU A 71 6.97 33.31 -4.37
N GLU A 72 7.06 33.94 -3.19
CA GLU A 72 8.09 34.96 -2.88
C GLU A 72 9.33 34.33 -2.24
N HIS A 73 9.22 33.09 -1.71
CA HIS A 73 10.31 32.32 -1.14
C HIS A 73 10.46 30.97 -1.84
N HIS A 74 11.69 30.68 -2.28
CA HIS A 74 12.00 29.44 -3.01
C HIS A 74 12.49 28.29 -2.12
N GLU A 75 12.75 28.55 -0.83
CA GLU A 75 13.18 27.51 0.12
C GLU A 75 12.29 27.52 1.35
N ARG A 76 11.65 26.40 1.64
CA ARG A 76 10.82 26.21 2.84
C ARG A 76 11.31 25.00 3.63
N LYS A 77 11.20 25.09 4.94
CA LYS A 77 11.43 23.92 5.79
C LYS A 77 10.32 22.88 5.56
N GLY A 78 10.73 21.62 5.45
CA GLY A 78 9.78 20.54 5.24
C GLY A 78 8.71 20.43 6.33
N VAL A 79 9.05 20.79 7.57
CA VAL A 79 8.10 20.84 8.70
C VAL A 79 7.01 21.90 8.51
N GLU A 80 7.27 23.00 7.83
CA GLU A 80 6.26 24.04 7.54
C GLU A 80 5.24 23.52 6.52
N ILE A 81 5.73 22.83 5.48
CA ILE A 81 4.87 22.19 4.49
C ILE A 81 4.03 21.07 5.12
N GLN A 82 4.62 20.24 5.95
CA GLN A 82 3.88 19.22 6.69
C GLN A 82 2.78 19.83 7.57
N GLN A 83 3.12 20.91 8.32
CA GLN A 83 2.14 21.58 9.18
C GLN A 83 1.01 22.21 8.36
N CYS A 84 1.31 22.77 7.18
CA CYS A 84 0.29 23.28 6.26
C CYS A 84 -0.68 22.15 5.85
N ILE A 85 -0.17 21.02 5.36
CA ILE A 85 -0.98 19.88 4.92
C ILE A 85 -1.88 19.38 6.05
N LEU A 86 -1.37 19.23 7.27
CA LEU A 86 -2.16 18.81 8.43
C LEU A 86 -3.27 19.81 8.74
N SER A 87 -2.93 21.11 8.80
CA SER A 87 -3.88 22.17 9.13
C SER A 87 -4.99 22.31 8.08
N VAL A 88 -4.64 22.22 6.79
CA VAL A 88 -5.61 22.24 5.69
C VAL A 88 -6.52 21.03 5.76
N SER A 89 -5.96 19.82 5.93
CA SER A 89 -6.71 18.55 6.01
C SER A 89 -7.79 18.58 7.11
N ASP A 90 -7.43 19.14 8.28
CA ASP A 90 -8.38 19.32 9.39
C ASP A 90 -9.45 20.38 9.07
N LYS A 91 -9.03 21.51 8.51
CA LYS A 91 -9.91 22.64 8.21
C LYS A 91 -11.00 22.31 7.19
N ILE A 92 -10.65 21.56 6.13
CA ILE A 92 -11.59 21.16 5.08
C ILE A 92 -12.39 19.91 5.45
N GLY A 93 -12.09 19.27 6.60
CA GLY A 93 -12.85 18.15 7.13
C GLY A 93 -12.67 16.86 6.33
N LEU A 94 -11.45 16.54 5.91
CA LEU A 94 -11.14 15.25 5.27
C LEU A 94 -11.47 14.08 6.21
N SER A 95 -11.81 12.93 5.61
CA SER A 95 -11.94 11.69 6.36
C SER A 95 -10.60 11.26 6.99
N GLU A 96 -10.64 10.43 8.03
CA GLU A 96 -9.40 9.97 8.67
C GLU A 96 -8.45 9.22 7.71
N PRO A 97 -8.92 8.34 6.78
CA PRO A 97 -8.05 7.76 5.77
C PRO A 97 -7.39 8.81 4.87
N ALA A 98 -8.13 9.84 4.43
CA ALA A 98 -7.60 10.91 3.59
C ALA A 98 -6.55 11.76 4.33
N LYS A 99 -6.76 12.04 5.63
CA LYS A 99 -5.78 12.74 6.47
C LYS A 99 -4.50 11.91 6.64
N VAL A 100 -4.63 10.62 6.89
CA VAL A 100 -3.49 9.70 7.01
C VAL A 100 -2.71 9.67 5.69
N PHE A 101 -3.40 9.52 4.56
CA PHE A 101 -2.78 9.55 3.24
C PHE A 101 -1.98 10.84 2.99
N ALA A 102 -2.58 12.00 3.21
CA ALA A 102 -1.91 13.29 3.01
C ALA A 102 -0.69 13.46 3.93
N LYS A 103 -0.82 13.08 5.21
CA LYS A 103 0.25 13.12 6.20
C LYS A 103 1.42 12.19 5.84
N GLU A 104 1.14 10.95 5.50
CA GLU A 104 2.19 9.97 5.20
C GLU A 104 2.84 10.26 3.84
N SER A 105 2.13 10.86 2.87
CA SER A 105 2.71 11.28 1.60
C SER A 105 3.78 12.36 1.80
N ILE A 106 3.49 13.43 2.53
CA ILE A 106 4.53 14.45 2.83
C ILE A 106 5.65 13.87 3.69
N ARG A 107 5.33 12.98 4.59
CA ARG A 107 6.33 12.32 5.45
C ARG A 107 7.30 11.46 4.65
N SER A 108 6.84 10.73 3.65
CA SER A 108 7.68 9.94 2.74
C SER A 108 8.68 10.82 1.99
N LEU A 109 8.26 12.00 1.52
CA LEU A 109 9.15 12.99 0.92
C LEU A 109 10.20 13.49 1.91
N LEU A 110 9.79 13.88 3.13
CA LEU A 110 10.69 14.35 4.18
C LEU A 110 11.75 13.31 4.56
N TYR A 111 11.36 12.04 4.70
CA TYR A 111 12.28 10.96 4.99
C TYR A 111 13.28 10.71 3.86
N ALA A 112 12.84 10.78 2.62
CA ALA A 112 13.72 10.63 1.48
C ALA A 112 14.79 11.73 1.45
N GLU A 113 14.40 12.98 1.58
CA GLU A 113 15.32 14.12 1.63
C GLU A 113 16.27 14.04 2.84
N SER A 114 15.75 13.71 4.04
CA SER A 114 16.56 13.51 5.24
C SER A 114 17.66 12.47 5.03
N ARG A 115 17.33 11.35 4.39
CA ARG A 115 18.30 10.29 4.09
C ARG A 115 19.34 10.70 3.06
N ILE A 116 18.92 11.41 2.02
CA ILE A 116 19.82 11.85 0.95
C ILE A 116 20.83 12.87 1.46
N HIS A 117 20.37 13.82 2.27
CA HIS A 117 21.22 14.89 2.78
C HIS A 117 21.92 14.54 4.11
N GLY A 118 21.53 13.45 4.75
CA GLY A 118 22.07 13.05 6.06
C GLY A 118 21.70 14.03 7.19
N GLU A 119 20.59 14.75 7.04
CA GLU A 119 20.11 15.77 7.96
C GLU A 119 18.91 15.28 8.79
N PRO A 120 18.72 15.76 10.04
CA PRO A 120 17.51 15.51 10.80
C PRO A 120 16.27 16.03 10.10
N LEU A 121 15.13 15.35 10.25
CA LEU A 121 13.85 15.73 9.61
C LEU A 121 13.42 17.18 9.85
N GLU A 122 13.75 17.72 11.03
CA GLU A 122 13.40 19.07 11.44
C GLU A 122 14.19 20.16 10.68
N SER A 123 15.36 19.81 10.13
CA SER A 123 16.26 20.73 9.41
C SER A 123 16.21 20.55 7.91
N VAL A 124 15.50 19.55 7.41
CA VAL A 124 15.39 19.29 5.98
C VAL A 124 14.75 20.47 5.26
N HIS A 125 15.43 20.95 4.22
CA HIS A 125 14.90 21.89 3.26
C HIS A 125 14.59 21.15 1.95
N PHE A 126 13.43 21.40 1.40
CA PHE A 126 13.11 20.91 0.07
C PHE A 126 13.76 21.84 -0.97
N HIS A 127 14.55 21.28 -1.86
CA HIS A 127 15.14 22.03 -2.97
C HIS A 127 14.27 21.97 -4.23
N GLU A 128 13.46 20.96 -4.40
CA GLU A 128 12.61 20.73 -5.57
C GLU A 128 11.12 20.54 -5.23
N ALA A 129 10.82 19.97 -4.06
CA ALA A 129 9.45 19.77 -3.58
C ALA A 129 8.97 20.89 -2.64
N SER A 130 9.68 22.03 -2.56
CA SER A 130 9.36 23.16 -1.68
C SER A 130 8.24 24.05 -2.21
N SER A 131 7.76 23.78 -3.42
CA SER A 131 6.74 24.57 -4.04
C SER A 131 5.35 24.27 -3.47
N ILE A 132 4.47 25.26 -3.54
CA ILE A 132 3.05 25.10 -3.27
C ILE A 132 2.42 23.96 -4.12
N ASP A 133 3.03 23.65 -5.28
CA ASP A 133 2.58 22.60 -6.19
C ASP A 133 2.54 21.24 -5.51
N THR A 134 3.57 20.88 -4.70
CA THR A 134 3.57 19.64 -3.91
C THR A 134 2.41 19.56 -2.92
N VAL A 135 2.09 20.69 -2.27
CA VAL A 135 0.96 20.75 -1.34
C VAL A 135 -0.36 20.61 -2.08
N ILE A 136 -0.48 21.26 -3.24
CA ILE A 136 -1.67 21.17 -4.11
C ILE A 136 -1.88 19.73 -4.57
N ASP A 137 -0.84 19.05 -5.02
CA ASP A 137 -0.90 17.66 -5.47
C ASP A 137 -1.35 16.73 -4.35
N ILE A 138 -0.78 16.87 -3.15
CA ILE A 138 -1.12 16.02 -1.99
C ILE A 138 -2.54 16.29 -1.51
N ILE A 139 -2.89 17.55 -1.25
CA ILE A 139 -4.21 17.94 -0.76
C ILE A 139 -5.29 17.69 -1.80
N GLY A 140 -5.03 18.07 -3.06
CA GLY A 140 -5.95 17.83 -4.16
C GLY A 140 -6.25 16.36 -4.38
N SER A 141 -5.22 15.52 -4.37
CA SER A 141 -5.39 14.05 -4.48
C SER A 141 -6.13 13.47 -3.28
N ALA A 142 -5.85 13.94 -2.06
CA ALA A 142 -6.56 13.49 -0.86
C ALA A 142 -8.06 13.83 -0.93
N ILE A 143 -8.42 15.06 -1.35
CA ILE A 143 -9.81 15.47 -1.53
C ILE A 143 -10.50 14.65 -2.62
N ALA A 144 -9.82 14.42 -3.75
CA ALA A 144 -10.39 13.69 -4.88
C ALA A 144 -10.63 12.21 -4.55
N LEU A 145 -9.69 11.55 -3.87
CA LEU A 145 -9.83 10.17 -3.40
C LEU A 145 -10.94 10.02 -2.36
N ASP A 146 -11.05 10.99 -1.45
CA ASP A 146 -12.09 11.03 -0.41
C ASP A 146 -13.48 11.22 -1.03
N ASP A 147 -13.59 12.11 -2.00
CA ASP A 147 -14.83 12.36 -2.74
C ASP A 147 -15.32 11.14 -3.55
N LEU A 148 -14.38 10.36 -4.07
CA LEU A 148 -14.64 9.11 -4.81
C LEU A 148 -14.86 7.89 -3.90
N ASP A 149 -14.77 8.03 -2.57
CA ASP A 149 -14.77 6.94 -1.57
C ASP A 149 -13.74 5.85 -1.91
N SER A 150 -12.59 6.26 -2.49
CA SER A 150 -11.59 5.33 -3.02
C SER A 150 -10.66 4.75 -1.95
N PHE A 151 -10.64 5.29 -0.74
CA PHE A 151 -9.90 4.69 0.38
C PHE A 151 -10.52 3.39 0.90
N SER A 152 -11.75 3.07 0.49
CA SER A 152 -12.40 1.78 0.77
C SER A 152 -12.16 0.72 -0.33
N ASP A 153 -11.58 1.10 -1.47
CA ASP A 153 -11.29 0.22 -2.59
C ASP A 153 -9.99 -0.55 -2.38
N GLU A 154 -9.83 -1.70 -3.05
CA GLU A 154 -8.51 -2.32 -3.23
C GLU A 154 -7.76 -1.54 -4.31
N ILE A 155 -6.60 -0.97 -3.96
CA ILE A 155 -5.80 -0.14 -4.88
C ILE A 155 -4.59 -0.92 -5.37
N ILE A 156 -4.51 -1.13 -6.68
CA ILE A 156 -3.46 -1.90 -7.33
C ILE A 156 -2.62 -0.96 -8.18
N SER A 157 -1.30 -0.95 -7.94
CA SER A 157 -0.36 -0.32 -8.84
C SER A 157 0.15 -1.32 -9.86
N THR A 158 0.38 -0.89 -11.09
CA THR A 158 1.24 -1.62 -12.03
C THR A 158 2.71 -1.33 -11.74
N PRO A 159 3.69 -2.06 -12.34
CA PRO A 159 5.08 -1.65 -12.34
C PRO A 159 5.23 -0.20 -12.82
N VAL A 160 6.09 0.58 -12.17
CA VAL A 160 6.19 2.03 -12.38
C VAL A 160 7.36 2.36 -13.29
N ALA A 161 7.08 3.03 -14.41
CA ALA A 161 8.12 3.56 -15.29
C ALA A 161 8.78 4.79 -14.63
N VAL A 162 10.08 4.71 -14.34
CA VAL A 162 10.82 5.80 -13.70
C VAL A 162 11.64 6.64 -14.70
N GLY A 163 11.80 6.15 -15.94
CA GLY A 163 12.65 6.75 -16.94
C GLY A 163 14.12 6.33 -16.79
N GLY A 164 15.01 7.01 -17.50
CA GLY A 164 16.44 6.75 -17.51
C GLY A 164 17.26 7.99 -17.80
N GLY A 165 18.56 7.81 -18.09
CA GLY A 165 19.47 8.91 -18.46
C GLY A 165 20.02 9.68 -17.27
N LYS A 166 20.21 10.99 -17.44
CA LYS A 166 20.81 11.90 -16.46
C LYS A 166 19.90 13.10 -16.24
N LEU A 167 19.77 13.50 -15.00
CA LEU A 167 19.05 14.69 -14.58
C LEU A 167 20.05 15.74 -14.08
N ASN A 168 19.75 17.01 -14.36
CA ASN A 168 20.55 18.15 -13.87
C ASN A 168 19.73 18.89 -12.80
N PHE A 169 20.22 18.87 -11.60
CA PHE A 169 19.63 19.54 -10.44
C PHE A 169 20.56 20.60 -9.87
N SER A 170 20.11 21.31 -8.82
CA SER A 170 20.92 22.27 -8.06
C SER A 170 22.22 21.64 -7.53
N HIS A 171 22.24 20.34 -7.23
CA HIS A 171 23.39 19.58 -6.74
C HIS A 171 24.26 18.96 -7.85
N GLY A 172 24.00 19.28 -9.12
CA GLY A 172 24.74 18.77 -10.28
C GLY A 172 24.00 17.70 -11.07
N THR A 173 24.76 16.93 -11.86
CA THR A 173 24.21 15.88 -12.71
C THR A 173 24.12 14.57 -11.93
N VAL A 174 22.94 13.99 -11.86
CA VAL A 174 22.68 12.68 -11.24
C VAL A 174 22.07 11.71 -12.24
N SER A 175 22.14 10.41 -11.95
CA SER A 175 21.44 9.41 -12.75
C SER A 175 19.94 9.45 -12.48
N ASN A 176 19.13 9.19 -13.50
CA ASN A 176 17.70 8.92 -13.35
C ASN A 176 17.46 7.41 -13.13
N PRO A 177 16.56 6.96 -12.20
CA PRO A 177 15.70 7.80 -11.37
C PRO A 177 16.44 8.59 -10.29
N ALA A 178 15.87 9.73 -9.90
CA ALA A 178 16.40 10.57 -8.83
C ALA A 178 16.47 9.80 -7.50
N SER A 179 17.48 10.15 -6.67
CA SER A 179 17.71 9.47 -5.39
C SER A 179 16.47 9.49 -4.48
N ALA A 180 15.69 10.58 -4.49
CA ALA A 180 14.46 10.71 -3.72
C ALA A 180 13.44 9.62 -4.07
N ILE A 181 13.25 9.32 -5.35
CA ILE A 181 12.33 8.27 -5.81
C ILE A 181 12.77 6.90 -5.30
N LEU A 182 14.08 6.61 -5.36
CA LEU A 182 14.62 5.34 -4.87
C LEU A 182 14.48 5.19 -3.36
N GLU A 183 14.70 6.29 -2.60
CA GLU A 183 14.50 6.28 -1.14
C GLU A 183 13.02 6.11 -0.76
N ILE A 184 12.08 6.73 -1.49
CA ILE A 184 10.65 6.57 -1.27
C ILE A 184 10.22 5.13 -1.52
N PHE A 185 10.72 4.48 -2.58
CA PHE A 185 10.35 3.12 -2.94
C PHE A 185 11.14 2.02 -2.20
N ARG A 186 12.21 2.37 -1.47
CA ARG A 186 13.17 1.42 -0.85
C ARG A 186 12.52 0.28 -0.08
N ASP A 187 11.59 0.60 0.81
CA ASP A 187 10.97 -0.38 1.70
C ASP A 187 9.52 -0.71 1.27
N SER A 188 9.15 -0.34 0.03
CA SER A 188 7.85 -0.63 -0.55
C SER A 188 7.88 -1.91 -1.40
N ASN A 189 6.70 -2.45 -1.68
CA ASN A 189 6.54 -3.57 -2.61
C ASN A 189 6.32 -3.10 -4.06
N ILE A 190 6.67 -1.87 -4.40
CA ILE A 190 6.59 -1.33 -5.75
C ILE A 190 7.65 -1.97 -6.64
N ILE A 191 7.23 -2.39 -7.82
CA ILE A 191 8.13 -2.82 -8.89
C ILE A 191 8.40 -1.62 -9.78
N ILE A 192 9.66 -1.26 -9.96
CA ILE A 192 10.08 -0.19 -10.87
C ILE A 192 10.64 -0.78 -12.17
N GLN A 193 10.47 -0.03 -13.26
CA GLN A 193 11.08 -0.32 -14.56
C GLN A 193 11.63 0.97 -15.19
N GLY A 194 12.67 0.89 -16.01
CA GLY A 194 13.32 2.07 -16.58
C GLY A 194 12.37 2.94 -17.41
N GLY A 195 11.64 2.36 -18.34
CA GLY A 195 10.80 3.10 -19.28
C GLY A 195 11.51 3.34 -20.63
N GLN A 196 10.89 4.17 -21.49
CA GLN A 196 11.27 4.29 -22.90
C GLN A 196 12.12 5.53 -23.22
N VAL A 197 12.30 6.44 -22.28
CA VAL A 197 12.98 7.73 -22.48
C VAL A 197 14.09 7.97 -21.46
N GLN A 198 15.05 8.82 -21.85
CA GLN A 198 16.14 9.27 -21.01
C GLN A 198 15.76 10.55 -20.24
N GLU A 199 14.55 10.55 -19.69
CA GLU A 199 13.98 11.65 -18.90
C GLU A 199 13.24 11.09 -17.69
N GLU A 200 12.95 11.94 -16.73
CA GLU A 200 12.15 11.58 -15.55
C GLU A 200 10.71 11.36 -15.94
N LEU A 201 10.19 10.17 -15.67
CA LEU A 201 8.78 9.80 -15.86
C LEU A 201 8.01 9.80 -14.55
N THR A 202 8.66 9.46 -13.45
CA THR A 202 8.06 9.48 -12.11
C THR A 202 8.73 10.56 -11.30
N THR A 203 7.93 11.45 -10.69
CA THR A 203 8.43 12.50 -9.80
C THR A 203 8.46 12.03 -8.34
N PRO A 204 9.27 12.65 -7.46
CA PRO A 204 9.24 12.34 -6.02
C PRO A 204 7.84 12.49 -5.41
N THR A 205 7.08 13.53 -5.80
CA THR A 205 5.69 13.72 -5.34
C THR A 205 4.79 12.58 -5.80
N GLY A 206 4.84 12.19 -7.07
CA GLY A 206 4.08 11.07 -7.60
C GLY A 206 4.43 9.75 -6.92
N ALA A 207 5.72 9.49 -6.67
CA ALA A 207 6.18 8.32 -5.94
C ALA A 207 5.64 8.30 -4.51
N SER A 208 5.67 9.46 -3.81
CA SER A 208 5.19 9.56 -2.43
C SER A 208 3.68 9.34 -2.31
N LEU A 209 2.90 9.86 -3.26
CA LEU A 209 1.47 9.61 -3.31
C LEU A 209 1.18 8.14 -3.56
N LEU A 210 1.87 7.53 -4.50
CA LEU A 210 1.65 6.13 -4.87
C LEU A 210 1.98 5.16 -3.73
N VAL A 211 3.13 5.32 -3.06
CA VAL A 211 3.57 4.41 -2.00
C VAL A 211 2.64 4.41 -0.79
N ASN A 212 1.92 5.51 -0.56
CA ASN A 212 0.96 5.65 0.53
C ASN A 212 -0.49 5.34 0.13
N LEU A 213 -0.70 4.93 -1.10
CA LEU A 213 -2.04 4.68 -1.64
C LEU A 213 -2.29 3.21 -2.01
N PHE A 214 -1.30 2.52 -2.61
CA PHE A 214 -1.50 1.18 -3.16
C PHE A 214 -1.44 0.09 -2.09
N ASP A 215 -2.23 -0.97 -2.29
CA ASP A 215 -2.21 -2.16 -1.43
C ASP A 215 -1.24 -3.22 -1.95
N ARG A 216 -1.12 -3.33 -3.29
CA ARG A 216 -0.19 -4.27 -3.94
C ARG A 216 0.20 -3.83 -5.34
N CYS A 217 1.35 -4.32 -5.81
CA CYS A 217 1.82 -4.16 -7.18
C CYS A 217 1.51 -5.43 -8.00
N SER A 218 1.09 -5.26 -9.25
CA SER A 218 0.76 -6.37 -10.16
C SER A 218 1.15 -6.03 -11.60
N GLU A 219 1.84 -6.95 -12.28
CA GLU A 219 2.19 -6.79 -13.71
C GLU A 219 0.96 -6.79 -14.63
N PHE A 220 -0.14 -7.37 -14.17
CA PHE A 220 -1.36 -7.53 -14.96
C PHE A 220 -2.55 -6.92 -14.25
N TYR A 221 -3.49 -6.43 -15.05
CA TYR A 221 -4.79 -6.03 -14.53
C TYR A 221 -5.50 -7.20 -13.85
N PRO A 222 -6.16 -6.98 -12.71
CA PRO A 222 -7.00 -7.99 -12.10
C PRO A 222 -8.21 -8.29 -12.99
N GLN A 223 -8.85 -9.44 -12.80
CA GLN A 223 -10.13 -9.71 -13.42
C GLN A 223 -11.20 -8.78 -12.84
N MET A 224 -11.67 -7.84 -13.65
CA MET A 224 -12.61 -6.82 -13.19
C MET A 224 -13.59 -6.41 -14.30
N ARG A 225 -14.76 -5.97 -13.91
CA ARG A 225 -15.69 -5.23 -14.77
C ARG A 225 -15.41 -3.75 -14.63
N ILE A 226 -14.92 -3.13 -15.68
CA ILE A 226 -14.60 -1.70 -15.70
C ILE A 226 -15.91 -0.90 -15.55
N ARG A 227 -15.89 0.07 -14.65
CA ARG A 227 -16.98 1.03 -14.40
C ARG A 227 -16.64 2.42 -14.90
N SER A 228 -15.41 2.87 -14.66
CA SER A 228 -14.92 4.17 -15.09
C SER A 228 -13.42 4.14 -15.35
N ILE A 229 -12.96 5.04 -16.22
CA ILE A 229 -11.55 5.23 -16.57
C ILE A 229 -11.25 6.71 -16.49
N GLY A 230 -10.12 7.08 -15.90
CA GLY A 230 -9.61 8.43 -15.87
C GLY A 230 -8.21 8.52 -16.48
N TYR A 231 -7.97 9.57 -17.23
CA TYR A 231 -6.72 9.87 -17.88
C TYR A 231 -6.19 11.22 -17.40
N GLY A 232 -5.03 11.23 -16.76
CA GLY A 232 -4.35 12.44 -16.26
C GLY A 232 -3.12 12.74 -17.09
N ALA A 233 -3.11 13.87 -17.80
CA ALA A 233 -2.00 14.29 -18.65
C ALA A 233 -0.95 15.04 -17.85
N GLY A 234 0.32 14.64 -18.02
CA GLY A 234 1.46 15.42 -17.54
C GLY A 234 1.78 16.62 -18.45
N SER A 235 2.56 17.55 -17.93
CA SER A 235 2.91 18.79 -18.63
C SER A 235 3.90 18.56 -19.77
N ARG A 236 4.78 17.56 -19.66
CA ARG A 236 5.81 17.28 -20.68
C ARG A 236 5.22 16.58 -21.89
N GLU A 237 5.88 16.78 -23.05
CA GLU A 237 5.64 16.03 -24.27
C GLU A 237 6.80 15.08 -24.53
N PHE A 238 6.49 13.84 -24.90
CA PHE A 238 7.48 12.84 -25.26
C PHE A 238 7.22 12.31 -26.67
N ASP A 239 8.29 12.06 -27.42
CA ASP A 239 8.17 11.44 -28.72
C ASP A 239 7.83 9.95 -28.56
N GLY A 240 6.80 9.48 -29.29
CA GLY A 240 6.47 8.06 -29.42
C GLY A 240 5.47 7.48 -28.41
N PHE A 241 5.10 8.20 -27.34
CA PHE A 241 4.03 7.76 -26.43
C PHE A 241 3.33 8.94 -25.73
N SER A 242 2.13 8.67 -25.22
CA SER A 242 1.33 9.65 -24.49
C SER A 242 1.85 9.80 -23.04
N ASN A 243 2.18 11.00 -22.63
CA ASN A 243 2.47 11.32 -21.22
C ASN A 243 1.15 11.42 -20.43
N VAL A 244 0.56 10.28 -20.17
CA VAL A 244 -0.77 10.15 -19.54
C VAL A 244 -0.77 9.02 -18.53
N LEU A 245 -1.09 9.33 -17.29
CA LEU A 245 -1.41 8.34 -16.27
C LEU A 245 -2.85 7.86 -16.48
N LYS A 246 -3.05 6.55 -16.41
CA LYS A 246 -4.37 5.96 -16.52
C LYS A 246 -4.79 5.34 -15.18
N ILE A 247 -5.99 5.66 -14.73
CA ILE A 247 -6.62 4.98 -13.60
C ILE A 247 -7.91 4.31 -14.06
N VAL A 248 -8.18 3.12 -13.52
CA VAL A 248 -9.34 2.32 -13.89
C VAL A 248 -10.05 1.84 -12.64
N LYS A 249 -11.31 2.24 -12.47
CA LYS A 249 -12.16 1.80 -11.36
C LYS A 249 -13.17 0.77 -11.84
N GLY A 250 -13.34 -0.30 -11.08
CA GLY A 250 -14.26 -1.36 -11.45
C GLY A 250 -14.60 -2.31 -10.30
N GLU A 251 -15.39 -3.31 -10.64
CA GLU A 251 -15.77 -4.38 -9.72
C GLU A 251 -14.90 -5.60 -9.96
N SER A 252 -14.26 -6.12 -8.92
CA SER A 252 -13.60 -7.42 -9.04
C SER A 252 -14.62 -8.48 -9.42
N THR A 253 -14.32 -9.25 -10.45
CA THR A 253 -15.15 -10.40 -10.85
C THR A 253 -14.68 -11.70 -10.22
N SER A 254 -13.54 -11.66 -9.55
CA SER A 254 -13.01 -12.83 -8.85
C SER A 254 -13.58 -12.89 -7.42
N GLU A 255 -14.22 -14.01 -7.09
CA GLU A 255 -14.57 -14.33 -5.71
C GLU A 255 -13.34 -14.64 -4.86
N PHE A 256 -12.18 -14.75 -5.50
CA PHE A 256 -10.90 -15.08 -4.89
C PHE A 256 -9.85 -14.06 -5.28
N GLN A 257 -9.02 -13.68 -4.32
CA GLN A 257 -7.80 -12.92 -4.57
C GLN A 257 -6.68 -13.88 -4.96
N LEU A 258 -5.94 -13.55 -6.03
CA LEU A 258 -4.68 -14.23 -6.33
C LEU A 258 -3.60 -13.65 -5.42
N ASP A 259 -2.96 -14.51 -4.67
CA ASP A 259 -1.86 -14.17 -3.77
C ASP A 259 -0.63 -15.02 -4.14
N THR A 260 0.55 -14.50 -3.90
CA THR A 260 1.81 -15.21 -4.13
C THR A 260 2.56 -15.35 -2.82
N VAL A 261 2.92 -16.58 -2.47
CA VAL A 261 3.71 -16.90 -1.28
C VAL A 261 4.99 -17.63 -1.66
N GLN A 262 5.96 -17.57 -0.78
CA GLN A 262 7.14 -18.41 -0.85
C GLN A 262 6.94 -19.65 0.03
N VAL A 263 7.30 -20.79 -0.50
CA VAL A 263 7.38 -22.06 0.23
C VAL A 263 8.85 -22.42 0.41
N LEU A 264 9.31 -22.41 1.66
CA LEU A 264 10.67 -22.77 2.05
C LEU A 264 10.67 -24.21 2.55
N GLU A 265 11.51 -25.07 2.00
CA GLU A 265 11.57 -26.46 2.41
C GLU A 265 13.00 -26.90 2.74
N THR A 266 13.14 -27.62 3.82
CA THR A 266 14.40 -28.33 4.15
C THR A 266 14.13 -29.69 4.77
N ASN A 267 15.09 -30.61 4.61
CA ASN A 267 15.04 -31.92 5.25
C ASN A 267 16.00 -31.94 6.44
N LEU A 268 15.52 -32.36 7.60
CA LEU A 268 16.26 -32.45 8.86
C LEU A 268 16.27 -33.91 9.33
N ASP A 269 17.45 -34.55 9.38
CA ASP A 269 17.62 -35.94 9.78
C ASP A 269 18.34 -36.11 11.13
N ASP A 270 18.83 -35.01 11.72
CA ASP A 270 19.62 -34.99 12.95
C ASP A 270 19.11 -33.99 14.00
N VAL A 271 17.87 -33.51 13.90
CA VAL A 271 17.28 -32.50 14.80
C VAL A 271 16.22 -33.15 15.70
N SER A 272 16.29 -32.88 17.03
CA SER A 272 15.35 -33.44 17.99
C SER A 272 13.95 -32.81 17.87
N GLY A 273 12.92 -33.53 18.35
CA GLY A 273 11.54 -33.01 18.37
C GLY A 273 11.37 -31.71 19.19
N GLU A 274 12.15 -31.54 20.24
CA GLU A 274 12.15 -30.33 21.08
C GLU A 274 12.68 -29.11 20.29
N MET A 275 13.76 -29.30 19.54
CA MET A 275 14.31 -28.25 18.65
C MET A 275 13.32 -27.90 17.54
N ILE A 276 12.64 -28.90 16.96
CA ILE A 276 11.60 -28.66 15.94
C ILE A 276 10.46 -27.84 16.53
N GLY A 277 9.98 -28.18 17.73
CA GLY A 277 8.92 -27.41 18.41
C GLY A 277 9.31 -25.97 18.64
N TYR A 278 10.50 -25.72 19.20
CA TYR A 278 11.04 -24.37 19.40
C TYR A 278 11.16 -23.60 18.09
N MET A 279 11.68 -24.24 17.05
CA MET A 279 11.86 -23.63 15.73
C MET A 279 10.52 -23.22 15.11
N ILE A 280 9.46 -24.06 15.22
CA ILE A 280 8.11 -23.71 14.75
C ILE A 280 7.62 -22.44 15.40
N ASP A 281 7.69 -22.34 16.73
CA ASP A 281 7.24 -21.17 17.47
C ASP A 281 8.03 -19.91 17.07
N LYS A 282 9.33 -20.06 16.90
CA LYS A 282 10.21 -18.96 16.49
C LYS A 282 9.93 -18.49 15.07
N LEU A 283 9.70 -19.40 14.12
CA LEU A 283 9.36 -19.05 12.73
C LEU A 283 8.00 -18.36 12.65
N ILE A 284 6.99 -18.86 13.35
CA ILE A 284 5.65 -18.23 13.39
C ILE A 284 5.72 -16.82 13.98
N SER A 285 6.45 -16.64 15.08
CA SER A 285 6.59 -15.30 15.72
C SER A 285 7.39 -14.31 14.88
N ASN A 286 8.12 -14.77 13.85
CA ASN A 286 8.91 -13.94 12.94
C ASN A 286 8.32 -13.82 11.53
N GLY A 287 7.01 -14.08 11.36
CA GLY A 287 6.31 -13.78 10.11
C GLY A 287 5.99 -14.97 9.22
N ALA A 288 6.33 -16.21 9.63
CA ALA A 288 5.83 -17.38 8.91
C ALA A 288 4.28 -17.44 9.00
N LYS A 289 3.62 -17.58 7.84
CA LYS A 289 2.15 -17.76 7.79
C LYS A 289 1.74 -19.15 8.25
N ASP A 290 2.57 -20.14 8.02
CA ASP A 290 2.38 -21.52 8.43
C ASP A 290 3.71 -22.27 8.44
N VAL A 291 3.84 -23.25 9.35
CA VAL A 291 4.99 -24.15 9.42
C VAL A 291 4.47 -25.56 9.60
N THR A 292 4.76 -26.42 8.63
CA THR A 292 4.37 -27.83 8.64
C THR A 292 5.61 -28.72 8.70
N VAL A 293 5.55 -29.75 9.53
CA VAL A 293 6.60 -30.76 9.61
C VAL A 293 6.02 -32.13 9.25
N THR A 294 6.62 -32.76 8.24
CA THR A 294 6.20 -34.08 7.77
C THR A 294 7.36 -35.06 7.93
N SER A 295 7.15 -36.13 8.70
CA SER A 295 8.15 -37.20 8.87
C SER A 295 8.19 -38.08 7.64
N GLY A 296 9.41 -38.46 7.25
CA GLY A 296 9.65 -39.30 6.08
C GLY A 296 10.92 -40.12 6.18
N ILE A 297 11.26 -40.82 5.10
CA ILE A 297 12.52 -41.59 4.96
C ILE A 297 13.26 -41.03 3.75
N THR A 298 14.54 -40.72 3.92
CA THR A 298 15.45 -40.24 2.88
C THR A 298 16.44 -41.34 2.42
N LYS A 299 17.39 -40.95 1.59
CA LYS A 299 18.43 -41.84 1.08
C LYS A 299 19.07 -42.64 2.22
N LYS A 300 19.46 -43.86 1.91
CA LYS A 300 20.07 -44.83 2.89
C LYS A 300 19.13 -45.25 4.03
N GLY A 301 17.79 -45.11 3.85
CA GLY A 301 16.81 -45.51 4.84
C GLY A 301 16.80 -44.65 6.12
N ARG A 302 17.30 -43.41 6.09
CA ARG A 302 17.35 -42.54 7.27
C ARG A 302 16.01 -41.83 7.51
N PRO A 303 15.51 -41.84 8.75
CA PRO A 303 14.40 -40.98 9.11
C PRO A 303 14.75 -39.51 8.86
N THR A 304 13.79 -38.72 8.45
CA THR A 304 13.95 -37.29 8.25
C THR A 304 12.65 -36.56 8.51
N ASN A 305 12.74 -35.29 8.87
CA ASN A 305 11.59 -34.40 8.95
C ASN A 305 11.70 -33.36 7.82
N LEU A 306 10.72 -33.35 6.93
CA LEU A 306 10.54 -32.28 5.96
C LEU A 306 9.86 -31.09 6.63
N VAL A 307 10.56 -30.01 6.81
CA VAL A 307 10.01 -28.73 7.27
C VAL A 307 9.61 -27.92 6.06
N SER A 308 8.35 -27.49 6.02
CA SER A 308 7.78 -26.61 4.99
C SER A 308 7.21 -25.36 5.64
N ILE A 309 7.66 -24.19 5.18
CA ILE A 309 7.30 -22.88 5.72
C ILE A 309 6.61 -22.07 4.62
N ILE A 310 5.46 -21.51 4.90
CA ILE A 310 4.77 -20.57 4.01
C ILE A 310 4.99 -19.15 4.53
N CYS A 311 5.47 -18.24 3.69
CA CYS A 311 5.72 -16.86 4.06
C CYS A 311 5.45 -15.87 2.92
N ASP A 312 5.39 -14.59 3.25
CA ASP A 312 5.44 -13.54 2.24
C ASP A 312 6.84 -13.41 1.65
N PRO A 313 6.99 -12.96 0.40
CA PRO A 313 8.29 -12.74 -0.23
C PRO A 313 9.21 -11.82 0.59
N SER A 314 8.66 -10.82 1.27
CA SER A 314 9.39 -9.88 2.14
C SER A 314 10.08 -10.55 3.33
N ASP A 315 9.44 -11.59 3.91
CA ASP A 315 9.92 -12.25 5.13
C ASP A 315 10.88 -13.40 4.84
N MET A 316 11.00 -13.80 3.59
CA MET A 316 11.74 -14.98 3.14
C MET A 316 13.16 -15.03 3.67
N ASN A 317 13.94 -13.97 3.48
CA ASN A 317 15.36 -13.96 3.86
C ASN A 317 15.57 -14.06 5.37
N ASN A 318 14.72 -13.40 6.15
CA ASN A 318 14.72 -13.46 7.62
C ASN A 318 14.44 -14.91 8.08
N LEU A 319 13.38 -15.51 7.54
CA LEU A 319 12.96 -16.86 7.91
C LEU A 319 13.98 -17.93 7.50
N ILE A 320 14.65 -17.76 6.35
CA ILE A 320 15.77 -18.62 5.95
C ILE A 320 16.93 -18.51 6.96
N GLY A 321 17.27 -17.30 7.39
CA GLY A 321 18.30 -17.07 8.40
C GLY A 321 17.99 -17.79 9.71
N ILE A 322 16.76 -17.69 10.20
CA ILE A 322 16.28 -18.38 11.41
C ILE A 322 16.35 -19.89 11.21
N LEU A 323 15.83 -20.41 10.08
CA LEU A 323 15.81 -21.83 9.79
C LEU A 323 17.22 -22.44 9.79
N ILE A 324 18.19 -21.78 9.14
CA ILE A 324 19.59 -22.21 9.11
C ILE A 324 20.20 -22.17 10.51
N SER A 325 19.99 -21.08 11.25
CA SER A 325 20.55 -20.88 12.58
C SER A 325 20.05 -21.93 13.58
N GLU A 326 18.77 -22.25 13.56
CA GLU A 326 18.16 -23.14 14.54
C GLU A 326 18.29 -24.63 14.18
N SER A 327 18.34 -24.97 12.90
CA SER A 327 18.38 -26.36 12.47
C SER A 327 19.76 -26.84 12.02
N GLY A 328 20.70 -25.94 11.74
CA GLY A 328 21.99 -26.27 11.15
C GLY A 328 21.91 -26.77 9.71
N THR A 329 20.76 -26.65 9.05
CA THR A 329 20.61 -27.08 7.65
C THR A 329 21.57 -26.34 6.73
N LEU A 330 22.12 -27.04 5.74
CA LEU A 330 23.03 -26.47 4.76
C LEU A 330 22.35 -25.99 3.49
N GLY A 331 21.03 -26.20 3.38
CA GLY A 331 20.30 -25.78 2.18
C GLY A 331 18.79 -25.74 2.37
N VAL A 332 18.20 -24.68 1.82
CA VAL A 332 16.75 -24.44 1.82
C VAL A 332 16.28 -24.36 0.38
N ARG A 333 15.28 -25.15 0.03
CA ARG A 333 14.60 -25.08 -1.27
C ARG A 333 13.56 -23.99 -1.22
N ILE A 334 13.49 -23.15 -2.25
CA ILE A 334 12.54 -22.06 -2.37
C ILE A 334 11.65 -22.34 -3.57
N LYS A 335 10.33 -22.24 -3.36
CA LYS A 335 9.33 -22.35 -4.43
C LYS A 335 8.35 -21.18 -4.32
N SER A 336 8.20 -20.43 -5.39
CA SER A 336 7.11 -19.46 -5.48
C SER A 336 5.81 -20.20 -5.79
N SER A 337 4.76 -19.93 -5.05
CA SER A 337 3.45 -20.57 -5.21
C SER A 337 2.36 -19.52 -5.25
N SER A 338 1.58 -19.53 -6.33
CA SER A 338 0.34 -18.74 -6.40
C SER A 338 -0.78 -19.49 -5.71
N ARG A 339 -1.59 -18.77 -4.95
CA ARG A 339 -2.78 -19.32 -4.30
C ARG A 339 -3.97 -18.39 -4.47
N PHE A 340 -5.15 -18.98 -4.55
CA PHE A 340 -6.39 -18.23 -4.42
C PHE A 340 -6.79 -18.15 -2.94
N ILE A 341 -7.04 -16.95 -2.46
CA ILE A 341 -7.57 -16.70 -1.11
C ILE A 341 -8.95 -16.08 -1.19
N VAL A 342 -9.82 -16.49 -0.28
CA VAL A 342 -11.13 -15.86 -0.13
C VAL A 342 -10.93 -14.55 0.62
N PRO A 343 -11.36 -13.40 0.07
CA PRO A 343 -11.34 -12.13 0.78
C PRO A 343 -12.09 -12.23 2.11
N ARG A 344 -11.49 -11.75 3.18
CA ARG A 344 -12.07 -11.80 4.52
C ARG A 344 -11.79 -10.52 5.29
N ILE A 345 -12.74 -10.10 6.06
CA ILE A 345 -12.58 -9.00 7.00
C ILE A 345 -12.46 -9.55 8.43
N ILE A 346 -11.67 -8.90 9.26
CA ILE A 346 -11.61 -9.20 10.69
C ILE A 346 -12.47 -8.16 11.40
N VAL A 347 -13.48 -8.62 12.12
CA VAL A 347 -14.36 -7.77 12.93
C VAL A 347 -14.30 -8.18 14.38
N THR A 348 -14.33 -7.22 15.30
CA THR A 348 -14.42 -7.48 16.72
C THR A 348 -15.88 -7.39 17.14
N ILE A 349 -16.42 -8.47 17.72
CA ILE A 349 -17.82 -8.60 18.10
C ILE A 349 -17.89 -8.67 19.62
N PRO A 350 -18.61 -7.75 20.28
CA PRO A 350 -18.87 -7.82 21.71
C PRO A 350 -19.91 -8.91 21.99
N ILE A 351 -19.57 -9.86 22.83
CA ILE A 351 -20.46 -10.94 23.29
C ILE A 351 -20.51 -10.99 24.82
N GLU A 352 -21.61 -11.47 25.36
CA GLU A 352 -21.79 -11.65 26.80
C GLU A 352 -21.86 -13.15 27.11
N ILE A 353 -21.01 -13.62 28.03
CA ILE A 353 -20.99 -15.00 28.49
C ILE A 353 -20.98 -14.99 30.01
N GLN A 354 -21.95 -15.67 30.62
CA GLN A 354 -22.08 -15.76 32.09
C GLN A 354 -22.04 -14.39 32.79
N GLY A 355 -22.69 -13.36 32.21
CA GLY A 355 -22.74 -12.01 32.77
C GLY A 355 -21.43 -11.22 32.61
N ARG A 356 -20.44 -11.71 31.86
CA ARG A 356 -19.19 -11.04 31.54
C ARG A 356 -19.13 -10.67 30.06
N ASN A 357 -18.63 -9.48 29.77
CA ASN A 357 -18.47 -8.98 28.40
C ASN A 357 -17.07 -9.35 27.86
N PHE A 358 -17.03 -9.87 26.64
CA PHE A 358 -15.82 -10.23 25.93
C PHE A 358 -15.86 -9.63 24.52
N ASN A 359 -14.71 -9.22 24.02
CA ASN A 359 -14.51 -8.82 22.64
C ASN A 359 -13.87 -9.97 21.87
N VAL A 360 -14.56 -10.46 20.84
CA VAL A 360 -14.11 -11.63 20.07
C VAL A 360 -13.84 -11.22 18.62
N ARG A 361 -12.65 -11.49 18.16
CA ARG A 361 -12.27 -11.28 16.75
C ARG A 361 -12.80 -12.42 15.90
N CYS A 362 -13.43 -12.04 14.80
CA CYS A 362 -14.00 -12.99 13.86
C CYS A 362 -13.54 -12.69 12.44
N LYS A 363 -13.04 -13.69 11.74
CA LYS A 363 -12.84 -13.64 10.28
C LYS A 363 -14.17 -13.87 9.60
N ILE A 364 -14.63 -12.90 8.82
CA ILE A 364 -15.90 -12.97 8.10
C ILE A 364 -15.65 -12.93 6.60
N VAL A 365 -16.25 -13.88 5.90
CA VAL A 365 -16.33 -13.90 4.42
C VAL A 365 -17.71 -13.44 4.03
N LYS A 366 -17.78 -12.38 3.21
CA LYS A 366 -19.04 -11.87 2.65
C LYS A 366 -19.08 -12.08 1.14
N HIS A 367 -20.27 -12.30 0.62
CA HIS A 367 -20.57 -12.25 -0.81
C HIS A 367 -21.86 -11.46 -0.99
N ASN A 368 -21.83 -10.38 -1.78
CA ASN A 368 -22.94 -9.43 -1.95
C ASN A 368 -23.54 -8.99 -0.59
N ASP A 369 -22.70 -8.54 0.32
CA ASP A 369 -23.02 -8.13 1.70
C ASP A 369 -23.66 -9.21 2.59
N VAL A 370 -23.83 -10.41 2.09
CA VAL A 370 -24.32 -11.56 2.86
C VAL A 370 -23.15 -12.32 3.44
N VAL A 371 -23.15 -12.53 4.76
CA VAL A 371 -22.14 -13.35 5.42
C VAL A 371 -22.29 -14.81 4.99
N LYS A 372 -21.30 -15.34 4.26
CA LYS A 372 -21.25 -16.74 3.80
C LYS A 372 -20.54 -17.64 4.79
N HIS A 373 -19.50 -17.12 5.40
CA HIS A 373 -18.67 -17.89 6.33
C HIS A 373 -18.14 -16.98 7.42
N PHE A 374 -18.00 -17.50 8.63
CA PHE A 374 -17.27 -16.81 9.68
C PHE A 374 -16.49 -17.82 10.53
N LYS A 375 -15.39 -17.36 11.10
CA LYS A 375 -14.57 -18.15 12.01
C LYS A 375 -14.08 -17.25 13.14
N VAL A 376 -14.24 -17.72 14.37
CA VAL A 376 -13.74 -17.06 15.57
C VAL A 376 -12.23 -17.30 15.69
N GLU A 377 -11.46 -16.31 16.14
CA GLU A 377 -10.01 -16.45 16.37
C GLU A 377 -9.75 -17.39 17.57
N SER A 378 -8.87 -18.35 17.34
CA SER A 378 -8.56 -19.40 18.35
C SER A 378 -7.96 -18.85 19.64
N ASP A 379 -7.16 -17.78 19.55
CA ASP A 379 -6.54 -17.15 20.71
C ASP A 379 -7.57 -16.50 21.64
N ASP A 380 -8.63 -15.91 21.07
CA ASP A 380 -9.71 -15.32 21.84
C ASP A 380 -10.53 -16.42 22.52
N VAL A 381 -10.79 -17.54 21.82
CA VAL A 381 -11.45 -18.70 22.41
C VAL A 381 -10.65 -19.28 23.57
N LYS A 382 -9.32 -19.41 23.42
CA LYS A 382 -8.42 -19.90 24.46
C LYS A 382 -8.46 -18.99 25.69
N SER A 383 -8.29 -17.68 25.48
CA SER A 383 -8.32 -16.70 26.57
C SER A 383 -9.64 -16.73 27.35
N ILE A 384 -10.78 -16.86 26.65
CA ILE A 384 -12.09 -16.93 27.28
C ILE A 384 -12.28 -18.26 28.02
N ALA A 385 -11.86 -19.38 27.42
CA ALA A 385 -11.91 -20.69 28.05
C ALA A 385 -11.16 -20.71 29.38
N ASP A 386 -9.92 -20.18 29.40
CA ASP A 386 -9.10 -20.07 30.58
C ASP A 386 -9.76 -19.16 31.64
N SER A 387 -10.30 -18.00 31.23
CA SER A 387 -10.92 -17.03 32.15
C SER A 387 -12.22 -17.53 32.80
N LEU A 388 -12.94 -18.46 32.12
CA LEU A 388 -14.19 -19.04 32.59
C LEU A 388 -14.03 -20.47 33.13
N THR A 389 -12.79 -20.96 33.15
CA THR A 389 -12.46 -22.32 33.64
C THR A 389 -13.31 -23.39 32.94
N MET A 390 -13.44 -23.29 31.63
CA MET A 390 -14.20 -24.20 30.79
C MET A 390 -13.32 -24.85 29.71
N SER A 391 -13.79 -25.95 29.11
CA SER A 391 -13.04 -26.56 28.02
C SER A 391 -13.00 -25.67 26.79
N PHE A 392 -11.91 -25.73 26.01
CA PHE A 392 -11.80 -24.99 24.73
C PHE A 392 -13.00 -25.30 23.81
N ARG A 393 -13.46 -26.54 23.77
CA ARG A 393 -14.58 -26.97 22.95
C ARG A 393 -15.89 -26.29 23.35
N ASP A 394 -16.20 -26.28 24.67
CA ASP A 394 -17.41 -25.64 25.17
C ASP A 394 -17.36 -24.12 24.97
N ALA A 395 -16.20 -23.51 25.18
CA ALA A 395 -15.99 -22.10 24.89
C ALA A 395 -16.22 -21.78 23.41
N LEU A 396 -15.63 -22.57 22.50
CA LEU A 396 -15.79 -22.40 21.06
C LEU A 396 -17.25 -22.49 20.61
N ASP A 397 -17.99 -23.51 21.10
CA ASP A 397 -19.41 -23.69 20.78
C ASP A 397 -20.25 -22.51 21.28
N LEU A 398 -20.02 -22.08 22.52
CA LEU A 398 -20.75 -20.96 23.13
C LEU A 398 -20.48 -19.64 22.41
N ILE A 399 -19.21 -19.31 22.17
CA ILE A 399 -18.78 -18.13 21.44
C ILE A 399 -19.36 -18.14 20.04
N THR A 400 -19.27 -19.27 19.33
CA THR A 400 -19.80 -19.41 17.98
C THR A 400 -21.30 -19.13 17.92
N ARG A 401 -22.10 -19.65 18.87
CA ARG A 401 -23.55 -19.39 18.95
C ARG A 401 -23.86 -17.92 19.23
N GLN A 402 -23.16 -17.29 20.17
CA GLN A 402 -23.34 -15.88 20.49
C GLN A 402 -22.98 -14.96 19.30
N THR A 403 -21.86 -15.27 18.65
CA THR A 403 -21.40 -14.56 17.46
C THR A 403 -22.43 -14.67 16.33
N LYS A 404 -22.94 -15.87 16.02
CA LYS A 404 -23.98 -16.08 15.01
C LYS A 404 -25.20 -15.18 15.20
N ARG A 405 -25.68 -15.10 16.44
CA ARG A 405 -26.82 -14.24 16.78
C ARG A 405 -26.53 -12.75 16.52
N LYS A 406 -25.33 -12.29 16.85
CA LYS A 406 -24.93 -10.88 16.69
C LYS A 406 -24.73 -10.48 15.22
N ILE A 407 -24.25 -11.39 14.37
CA ILE A 407 -24.03 -11.12 12.93
C ILE A 407 -25.26 -11.47 12.05
N GLY A 408 -26.36 -11.89 12.66
CA GLY A 408 -27.64 -12.09 11.95
C GLY A 408 -27.66 -13.33 11.02
N ILE A 409 -26.90 -14.39 11.33
CA ILE A 409 -26.90 -15.65 10.56
C ILE A 409 -27.97 -16.65 11.07
N ILE A 410 -28.64 -16.36 12.17
CA ILE A 410 -29.79 -17.11 12.71
C ILE A 410 -30.87 -16.12 13.08
#